data_26214af9cc43df5b020c772d190ab5f6
#
_entry.id   26214af9cc43df5b020c772d190ab5f6
#
_cell.length_a   1.000
_cell.length_b   1.000
_cell.length_c   1.000
_cell.angle_alpha   90.00
_cell.angle_beta   90.00
_cell.angle_gamma   90.00
#
_symmetry.space_group_name_H-M   'P 1'
#
loop_
_entity.id
_entity.type
_entity.pdbx_description
1 polymer ?
#
loop_
_entity_poly.entity_id
_entity_poly.type
_entity_poly.pdbx_seq_one_letter_code
_entity_poly.pdbx_strand_id
1 'polypeptide(L)'
;MIYYNRTRIYIYGQYKNIPRIKKGHTMKLNIRLTAAILACASILTSASACSSQNASSATDSKNESSIAESSSAESKDNTKSDTTSDNSSASSESTASSDGSSSENKKPVGVDGVQTNGQLVVDIDGHTWGISLYGGGDGANYASYLNEFKEKVGSSVNVFNMVVPTAGAYYLPEGYEKYNASHRDSINSIANKLVNVINVDGYAALEAHTNEYIYTRTDHHWEPLGAYYAAKAFCEMAQVPVKELSTYKAETIEGFVGTMYAFTEYNERIKNDPDTFTYYIPSTDYTATYYTTDFKVDEQFTQFHSIFVDQPASGAYSTFMGGDQKIVKIETANKNGRKLCIFKDSYGNAEVPFFIDSFEEIYVCDIRYFDLYAPDFIKDNGITDVLFTMCTFSAVGENAEGIKNNLLSK
;
A
#
# COMPACT_ATOMS: atom_id res chain seq x y z
N MET A 1 32.19 17.71 -3.62
CA MET A 1 32.14 18.27 -2.28
C MET A 1 31.68 19.70 -2.40
N ILE A 2 30.60 20.09 -1.71
CA ILE A 2 29.91 21.39 -1.77
C ILE A 2 28.88 21.51 -2.89
N TYR A 3 27.66 20.95 -2.65
CA TYR A 3 26.39 21.48 -3.18
C TYR A 3 25.20 20.90 -2.41
N TYR A 4 25.17 21.13 -1.08
CA TYR A 4 24.01 20.75 -0.25
C TYR A 4 23.81 21.80 0.86
N ASN A 5 23.52 23.04 0.51
CA ASN A 5 23.16 24.02 1.56
C ASN A 5 22.52 25.31 1.04
N ARG A 6 21.72 25.28 -0.03
CA ARG A 6 21.01 26.50 -0.46
C ARG A 6 19.49 26.47 -0.32
N THR A 7 18.88 25.32 -0.10
CA THR A 7 17.40 25.21 -0.08
C THR A 7 16.79 25.46 1.31
N ARG A 8 17.55 25.32 2.40
CA ARG A 8 17.04 25.56 3.76
C ARG A 8 17.00 27.03 4.21
N ILE A 9 17.68 27.93 3.53
CA ILE A 9 17.79 29.35 3.95
C ILE A 9 16.63 30.19 3.40
N TYR A 10 15.96 29.80 2.34
CA TYR A 10 14.89 30.59 1.72
C TYR A 10 13.52 30.52 2.44
N ILE A 11 13.27 29.51 3.25
CA ILE A 11 11.98 29.37 3.96
C ILE A 11 11.93 30.22 5.24
N TYR A 12 13.07 30.54 5.85
CA TYR A 12 13.14 31.33 7.09
C TYR A 12 13.06 32.85 6.89
N GLY A 13 13.22 33.34 5.66
CA GLY A 13 13.26 34.77 5.35
C GLY A 13 11.90 35.47 5.17
N GLN A 14 10.83 34.72 4.93
CA GLN A 14 9.51 35.30 4.60
C GLN A 14 8.58 35.57 5.81
N TYR A 15 8.95 35.16 7.03
CA TYR A 15 8.08 35.35 8.20
C TYR A 15 8.39 36.58 9.06
N LYS A 16 9.27 37.52 8.63
CA LYS A 16 9.67 38.66 9.43
C LYS A 16 8.72 39.90 9.38
N ASN A 17 7.65 39.89 8.59
CA ASN A 17 6.74 41.04 8.47
C ASN A 17 5.27 40.64 8.70
N ILE A 18 4.94 40.10 9.88
CA ILE A 18 3.55 40.04 10.33
C ILE A 18 3.32 41.11 11.34
N PRO A 19 2.39 42.09 11.11
CA PRO A 19 2.08 43.13 12.07
C PRO A 19 1.39 42.54 13.31
N ARG A 20 1.82 42.97 14.51
CA ARG A 20 1.16 42.65 15.79
C ARG A 20 -0.29 43.12 15.76
N ILE A 21 -1.22 42.18 15.72
CA ILE A 21 -2.66 42.46 15.85
C ILE A 21 -2.99 42.49 17.36
N LYS A 22 -3.64 43.58 17.79
CA LYS A 22 -4.12 43.78 19.16
C LYS A 22 -5.20 42.72 19.49
N LYS A 23 -5.17 42.22 20.74
CA LYS A 23 -6.15 41.32 21.34
C LYS A 23 -7.57 41.81 21.10
N GLY A 24 -8.44 41.02 20.50
CA GLY A 24 -9.86 41.28 20.52
C GLY A 24 -10.73 40.74 19.41
N HIS A 25 -10.29 39.80 18.57
CA HIS A 25 -11.22 39.11 17.65
C HIS A 25 -10.78 37.67 17.47
N THR A 26 -11.64 36.73 17.82
CA THR A 26 -11.52 35.30 17.51
C THR A 26 -11.60 35.13 16.01
N MET A 27 -10.44 35.02 15.37
CA MET A 27 -10.35 34.62 13.98
C MET A 27 -10.25 33.10 13.98
N LYS A 28 -11.28 32.43 13.51
CA LYS A 28 -11.20 31.02 13.11
C LYS A 28 -10.24 30.95 11.93
N LEU A 29 -8.97 30.67 12.20
CA LEU A 29 -7.98 30.47 11.16
C LEU A 29 -8.28 29.14 10.46
N ASN A 30 -8.46 29.19 9.15
CA ASN A 30 -8.65 28.00 8.33
C ASN A 30 -7.36 27.16 8.30
N ILE A 31 -7.20 26.26 9.27
CA ILE A 31 -6.11 25.26 9.35
C ILE A 31 -6.16 24.28 8.17
N ARG A 32 -7.28 24.27 7.43
CA ARG A 32 -7.55 23.37 6.29
C ARG A 32 -6.60 23.50 5.09
N LEU A 33 -5.88 24.62 4.97
CA LEU A 33 -5.03 24.87 3.79
C LEU A 33 -3.57 24.40 3.94
N THR A 34 -3.07 24.23 5.16
CA THR A 34 -1.67 23.88 5.40
C THR A 34 -1.38 22.39 5.36
N ALA A 35 -2.34 21.52 5.70
CA ALA A 35 -2.16 20.08 5.66
C ALA A 35 -2.11 19.53 4.22
N ALA A 36 -2.93 20.09 3.30
CA ALA A 36 -2.94 19.68 1.90
C ALA A 36 -1.65 20.04 1.15
N ILE A 37 -0.98 21.15 1.53
CA ILE A 37 0.27 21.58 0.89
C ILE A 37 1.48 20.75 1.34
N LEU A 38 1.48 20.24 2.58
CA LEU A 38 2.57 19.37 3.05
C LEU A 38 2.49 17.94 2.48
N ALA A 39 1.30 17.41 2.27
CA ALA A 39 1.12 16.11 1.64
C ALA A 39 1.62 16.09 0.18
N CYS A 40 1.43 17.19 -0.57
CA CYS A 40 1.91 17.31 -1.94
C CYS A 40 3.44 17.45 -2.07
N ALA A 41 4.13 18.01 -1.06
CA ALA A 41 5.57 18.26 -1.15
C ALA A 41 6.43 17.00 -0.95
N SER A 42 5.94 16.00 -0.23
CA SER A 42 6.68 14.75 0.01
C SER A 42 6.62 13.76 -1.17
N ILE A 43 5.66 13.93 -2.08
CA ILE A 43 5.45 13.03 -3.22
C ILE A 43 6.28 13.47 -4.46
N LEU A 44 6.61 14.75 -4.57
CA LEU A 44 7.41 15.29 -5.69
C LEU A 44 8.87 14.81 -5.72
N THR A 45 9.40 14.28 -4.61
CA THR A 45 10.78 13.78 -4.55
C THR A 45 10.93 12.33 -5.03
N SER A 46 9.87 11.53 -5.02
CA SER A 46 9.93 10.12 -5.44
C SER A 46 9.75 9.91 -6.96
N ALA A 47 9.17 10.87 -7.68
CA ALA A 47 8.97 10.76 -9.13
C ALA A 47 10.21 11.14 -9.98
N SER A 48 11.22 11.82 -9.39
CA SER A 48 12.42 12.28 -10.13
C SER A 48 13.55 11.25 -10.23
N ALA A 49 13.47 10.12 -9.53
CA ALA A 49 14.54 9.12 -9.49
C ALA A 49 14.51 8.06 -10.60
N CYS A 50 13.46 8.02 -11.42
CA CYS A 50 13.32 6.99 -12.47
C CYS A 50 13.90 7.35 -13.86
N SER A 51 14.57 8.49 -14.04
CA SER A 51 14.98 8.93 -15.39
C SER A 51 16.48 9.01 -15.67
N SER A 52 17.35 8.32 -14.93
CA SER A 52 18.77 8.31 -15.29
C SER A 52 19.49 7.00 -14.97
N GLN A 53 19.31 5.99 -15.83
CA GLN A 53 20.38 5.01 -16.09
C GLN A 53 20.11 4.29 -17.43
N ASN A 54 20.62 4.88 -18.50
CA ASN A 54 21.03 4.15 -19.70
C ASN A 54 22.08 4.98 -20.44
N ALA A 55 23.35 4.63 -20.30
CA ALA A 55 24.36 4.78 -21.35
C ALA A 55 25.66 4.04 -21.00
N SER A 56 25.94 3.03 -21.83
CA SER A 56 27.27 2.59 -22.31
C SER A 56 28.27 2.02 -21.31
N SER A 57 28.79 0.82 -21.57
CA SER A 57 29.80 0.57 -22.58
C SER A 57 30.11 -0.91 -22.74
N ALA A 58 30.19 -1.33 -23.99
CA ALA A 58 30.72 -2.61 -24.42
C ALA A 58 32.25 -2.66 -24.26
N THR A 59 32.77 -3.78 -23.80
CA THR A 59 34.09 -4.27 -24.26
C THR A 59 34.14 -5.78 -24.24
N ASP A 60 34.52 -6.31 -25.37
CA ASP A 60 34.86 -7.70 -25.70
C ASP A 60 35.89 -8.32 -24.75
N SER A 61 35.74 -9.63 -24.47
CA SER A 61 36.84 -10.58 -24.63
C SER A 61 36.32 -12.03 -24.63
N LYS A 62 36.69 -12.71 -25.71
CA LYS A 62 36.58 -14.14 -25.95
C LYS A 62 37.43 -14.94 -24.95
N ASN A 63 36.98 -16.13 -24.54
CA ASN A 63 37.76 -17.35 -24.75
C ASN A 63 36.93 -18.63 -24.55
N GLU A 64 37.39 -19.60 -25.31
CA GLU A 64 36.82 -20.88 -25.71
C GLU A 64 36.89 -22.01 -24.68
N SER A 65 36.04 -23.05 -24.98
CA SER A 65 36.24 -24.51 -24.88
C SER A 65 36.13 -25.09 -23.47
N SER A 66 35.47 -26.24 -23.25
CA SER A 66 35.40 -27.53 -23.96
C SER A 66 34.36 -28.46 -23.35
N ILE A 67 33.69 -29.16 -24.19
CA ILE A 67 33.08 -30.48 -24.26
C ILE A 67 33.36 -31.48 -23.12
N ALA A 68 32.28 -32.16 -22.61
CA ALA A 68 32.26 -33.60 -22.42
C ALA A 68 30.82 -34.13 -22.27
N GLU A 69 30.48 -35.03 -23.18
CA GLU A 69 29.31 -35.94 -23.21
C GLU A 69 29.43 -37.07 -22.20
N SER A 70 28.30 -37.64 -21.77
CA SER A 70 27.95 -39.09 -21.83
C SER A 70 26.63 -39.30 -21.06
N SER A 71 25.58 -39.69 -21.70
CA SER A 71 25.06 -40.98 -22.14
C SER A 71 24.36 -41.82 -21.05
N SER A 72 23.03 -41.93 -21.24
CA SER A 72 22.16 -43.10 -21.33
C SER A 72 21.96 -44.04 -20.14
N ALA A 73 20.70 -44.35 -19.81
CA ALA A 73 20.07 -45.63 -20.11
C ALA A 73 18.61 -45.71 -19.57
N GLU A 74 17.78 -46.25 -20.41
CA GLU A 74 16.40 -46.72 -20.21
C GLU A 74 16.28 -47.85 -19.20
N SER A 75 15.10 -48.02 -18.58
CA SER A 75 14.38 -49.31 -18.71
C SER A 75 12.90 -49.16 -18.25
N LYS A 76 12.08 -49.78 -19.09
CA LYS A 76 10.64 -50.07 -18.92
C LYS A 76 10.46 -51.18 -17.86
N ASP A 77 9.33 -51.27 -17.18
CA ASP A 77 8.38 -52.36 -17.44
C ASP A 77 7.04 -52.22 -16.72
N ASN A 78 6.04 -52.79 -17.38
CA ASN A 78 4.61 -52.95 -17.10
C ASN A 78 4.30 -53.78 -15.85
N THR A 79 3.10 -53.57 -15.26
CA THR A 79 2.08 -54.66 -15.23
C THR A 79 0.69 -54.16 -14.84
N LYS A 80 -0.30 -54.64 -15.59
CA LYS A 80 -1.77 -54.59 -15.39
C LYS A 80 -2.21 -55.51 -14.27
N SER A 81 -3.33 -55.19 -13.62
CA SER A 81 -4.43 -56.18 -13.44
C SER A 81 -5.75 -55.49 -13.08
N ASP A 82 -6.77 -55.87 -13.86
CA ASP A 82 -8.21 -55.62 -13.68
C ASP A 82 -8.74 -56.34 -12.44
N THR A 83 -9.80 -55.81 -11.85
CA THR A 83 -11.03 -56.62 -11.61
C THR A 83 -12.23 -55.73 -11.27
N THR A 84 -13.29 -55.97 -11.99
CA THR A 84 -14.67 -55.51 -11.94
C THR A 84 -15.43 -56.00 -10.69
N SER A 85 -16.42 -55.26 -10.24
CA SER A 85 -17.81 -55.75 -10.15
C SER A 85 -18.81 -54.68 -9.69
N ASP A 86 -19.94 -54.72 -10.36
CA ASP A 86 -21.20 -54.00 -10.28
C ASP A 86 -21.85 -53.94 -8.88
N ASN A 87 -22.62 -52.90 -8.56
CA ASN A 87 -24.08 -53.00 -8.63
C ASN A 87 -24.82 -51.67 -8.32
N SER A 88 -25.80 -51.46 -9.12
CA SER A 88 -26.92 -50.54 -9.25
C SER A 88 -27.66 -50.07 -7.97
N SER A 89 -28.14 -48.84 -7.92
CA SER A 89 -29.56 -48.47 -8.17
C SER A 89 -29.88 -47.00 -7.86
N ALA A 90 -30.40 -46.37 -8.86
CA ALA A 90 -31.63 -45.54 -9.00
C ALA A 90 -31.80 -44.24 -8.20
N SER A 91 -31.79 -43.16 -9.00
CA SER A 91 -32.79 -42.09 -9.19
C SER A 91 -33.11 -41.10 -8.08
N SER A 92 -32.78 -39.82 -8.31
CA SER A 92 -33.81 -38.81 -8.56
C SER A 92 -33.15 -37.53 -9.08
N GLU A 93 -33.61 -37.09 -10.24
CA GLU A 93 -33.29 -35.81 -10.87
C GLU A 93 -33.72 -34.65 -9.99
N SER A 94 -32.81 -33.69 -9.81
CA SER A 94 -33.16 -32.28 -9.72
C SER A 94 -32.08 -31.48 -10.45
N THR A 95 -32.44 -31.05 -11.63
CA THR A 95 -31.69 -30.12 -12.47
C THR A 95 -31.61 -28.76 -11.75
N ALA A 96 -30.43 -28.44 -11.27
CA ALA A 96 -30.01 -27.07 -11.05
C ALA A 96 -28.82 -26.84 -11.95
N SER A 97 -29.05 -26.18 -13.07
CA SER A 97 -28.03 -25.65 -13.95
C SER A 97 -27.28 -24.54 -13.21
N SER A 98 -26.12 -24.88 -12.66
CA SER A 98 -25.12 -23.89 -12.29
C SER A 98 -24.32 -23.57 -13.55
N ASP A 99 -24.71 -22.53 -14.25
CA ASP A 99 -23.82 -21.86 -15.19
C ASP A 99 -22.65 -21.28 -14.39
N GLY A 100 -21.61 -22.05 -14.27
CA GLY A 100 -20.30 -21.60 -13.85
C GLY A 100 -19.63 -20.87 -15.01
N SER A 101 -20.07 -19.66 -15.33
CA SER A 101 -19.30 -18.74 -16.15
C SER A 101 -18.06 -18.33 -15.33
N SER A 102 -16.94 -18.99 -15.57
CA SER A 102 -15.64 -18.41 -15.28
C SER A 102 -15.51 -17.18 -16.20
N SER A 103 -15.82 -16.01 -15.67
CA SER A 103 -15.48 -14.76 -16.34
C SER A 103 -13.95 -14.69 -16.39
N GLU A 104 -13.37 -15.03 -17.56
CA GLU A 104 -12.01 -14.60 -17.83
C GLU A 104 -11.97 -13.08 -17.61
N ASN A 105 -11.17 -12.61 -16.66
CA ASN A 105 -10.90 -11.20 -16.44
C ASN A 105 -10.20 -10.66 -17.69
N LYS A 106 -10.99 -10.25 -18.70
CA LYS A 106 -10.46 -9.58 -19.87
C LYS A 106 -9.93 -8.23 -19.43
N LYS A 107 -8.67 -7.94 -19.80
CA LYS A 107 -8.11 -6.61 -19.61
C LYS A 107 -8.99 -5.57 -20.28
N PRO A 108 -9.19 -4.40 -19.64
CA PRO A 108 -10.01 -3.36 -20.22
C PRO A 108 -9.42 -2.86 -21.55
N VAL A 109 -10.28 -2.43 -22.46
CA VAL A 109 -9.88 -1.78 -23.70
C VAL A 109 -9.84 -0.28 -23.43
N GLY A 110 -8.61 0.26 -23.34
CA GLY A 110 -8.40 1.69 -23.17
C GLY A 110 -8.36 2.41 -24.52
N VAL A 111 -8.88 3.64 -24.57
CA VAL A 111 -8.86 4.52 -25.75
C VAL A 111 -8.13 5.82 -25.44
N ASP A 112 -7.44 6.33 -26.46
CA ASP A 112 -6.78 7.65 -26.43
C ASP A 112 -5.82 7.87 -25.25
N GLY A 113 -5.03 6.83 -24.93
CA GLY A 113 -4.06 6.88 -23.84
C GLY A 113 -2.92 7.86 -24.11
N VAL A 114 -2.66 8.75 -23.16
CA VAL A 114 -1.57 9.72 -23.19
C VAL A 114 -0.62 9.45 -22.04
N GLN A 115 0.68 9.25 -22.35
CA GLN A 115 1.71 9.06 -21.33
C GLN A 115 2.40 10.39 -21.01
N THR A 116 2.53 10.69 -19.72
CA THR A 116 3.29 11.83 -19.23
C THR A 116 3.92 11.51 -17.87
N ASN A 117 5.18 11.83 -17.67
CA ASN A 117 5.88 11.68 -16.36
C ASN A 117 5.71 10.29 -15.69
N GLY A 118 5.74 9.19 -16.47
CA GLY A 118 5.53 7.86 -15.93
C GLY A 118 4.07 7.54 -15.55
N GLN A 119 3.12 8.38 -15.99
CA GLN A 119 1.70 8.17 -15.84
C GLN A 119 1.05 7.88 -17.19
N LEU A 120 -0.04 7.13 -17.19
CA LEU A 120 -0.94 6.94 -18.32
C LEU A 120 -2.29 7.57 -18.00
N VAL A 121 -2.77 8.49 -18.86
CA VAL A 121 -4.15 8.97 -18.83
C VAL A 121 -4.90 8.28 -19.95
N VAL A 122 -5.94 7.54 -19.62
CA VAL A 122 -6.69 6.71 -20.58
C VAL A 122 -8.15 6.60 -20.19
N ASP A 123 -9.06 6.54 -21.15
CA ASP A 123 -10.46 6.28 -20.88
C ASP A 123 -10.73 4.76 -20.90
N ILE A 124 -11.35 4.25 -19.84
CA ILE A 124 -11.72 2.85 -19.66
C ILE A 124 -13.19 2.84 -19.23
N ASP A 125 -14.02 2.13 -19.98
CA ASP A 125 -15.46 1.98 -19.69
C ASP A 125 -16.21 3.30 -19.47
N GLY A 126 -15.81 4.34 -20.24
CA GLY A 126 -16.43 5.65 -20.21
C GLY A 126 -15.92 6.58 -19.11
N HIS A 127 -14.90 6.17 -18.36
CA HIS A 127 -14.25 6.96 -17.31
C HIS A 127 -12.78 7.21 -17.61
N THR A 128 -12.29 8.39 -17.22
CA THR A 128 -10.87 8.75 -17.33
C THR A 128 -10.08 8.23 -16.15
N TRP A 129 -9.06 7.41 -16.43
CA TRP A 129 -8.13 6.87 -15.45
C TRP A 129 -6.77 7.53 -15.55
N GLY A 130 -6.20 7.86 -14.41
CA GLY A 130 -4.77 8.10 -14.25
C GLY A 130 -4.11 6.86 -13.67
N ILE A 131 -3.20 6.24 -14.41
CA ILE A 131 -2.52 5.00 -13.99
C ILE A 131 -1.03 5.25 -13.90
N SER A 132 -0.42 5.01 -12.73
CA SER A 132 1.03 5.05 -12.56
C SER A 132 1.68 3.84 -13.20
N LEU A 133 2.64 4.08 -14.09
CA LEU A 133 3.37 3.03 -14.81
C LEU A 133 4.54 2.54 -13.95
N TYR A 134 4.55 1.26 -13.61
CA TYR A 134 5.49 0.65 -12.70
C TYR A 134 6.77 0.21 -13.40
N GLY A 135 7.92 0.68 -12.90
CA GLY A 135 9.24 0.38 -13.49
C GLY A 135 9.83 -0.99 -13.09
N GLY A 136 9.22 -1.67 -12.12
CA GLY A 136 9.73 -2.96 -11.63
C GLY A 136 10.82 -2.81 -10.56
N GLY A 137 11.19 -3.94 -9.99
CA GLY A 137 12.25 -4.09 -8.99
C GLY A 137 12.15 -5.44 -8.29
N ASP A 138 13.26 -5.93 -7.73
CA ASP A 138 13.28 -7.23 -7.07
C ASP A 138 13.05 -7.16 -5.55
N GLY A 139 13.02 -5.95 -4.98
CA GLY A 139 12.80 -5.69 -3.56
C GLY A 139 13.80 -6.36 -2.61
N ALA A 140 15.02 -6.66 -3.08
CA ALA A 140 16.01 -7.39 -2.27
C ALA A 140 16.40 -6.65 -0.99
N ASN A 141 16.57 -5.33 -1.06
CA ASN A 141 16.86 -4.51 0.11
C ASN A 141 15.70 -4.56 1.11
N TYR A 142 14.48 -4.37 0.62
CA TYR A 142 13.28 -4.43 1.46
C TYR A 142 13.19 -5.77 2.22
N ALA A 143 13.26 -6.89 1.51
CA ALA A 143 13.22 -8.21 2.14
C ALA A 143 14.37 -8.42 3.15
N SER A 144 15.58 -7.94 2.83
CA SER A 144 16.72 -8.00 3.73
C SER A 144 16.48 -7.21 5.03
N TYR A 145 15.87 -6.02 4.94
CA TYR A 145 15.56 -5.20 6.11
C TYR A 145 14.48 -5.82 6.98
N LEU A 146 13.46 -6.45 6.39
CA LEU A 146 12.45 -7.19 7.13
C LEU A 146 13.05 -8.41 7.86
N ASN A 147 13.96 -9.13 7.21
CA ASN A 147 14.66 -10.25 7.82
C ASN A 147 15.52 -9.79 9.02
N GLU A 148 16.27 -8.69 8.85
CA GLU A 148 17.04 -8.08 9.94
C GLU A 148 16.13 -7.61 11.08
N PHE A 149 15.00 -6.98 10.76
CA PHE A 149 14.02 -6.58 11.75
C PHE A 149 13.48 -7.78 12.54
N LYS A 150 13.08 -8.84 11.84
CA LYS A 150 12.57 -10.08 12.47
C LYS A 150 13.60 -10.73 13.39
N GLU A 151 14.87 -10.76 12.99
CA GLU A 151 15.96 -11.25 13.82
C GLU A 151 16.06 -10.44 15.14
N LYS A 152 15.98 -9.12 15.06
CA LYS A 152 16.12 -8.21 16.21
C LYS A 152 14.94 -8.28 17.19
N VAL A 153 13.69 -8.43 16.69
CA VAL A 153 12.51 -8.53 17.57
C VAL A 153 12.30 -9.94 18.12
N GLY A 154 12.96 -10.96 17.56
CA GLY A 154 12.95 -12.33 18.04
C GLY A 154 11.68 -13.12 17.68
N SER A 155 11.58 -14.33 18.26
CA SER A 155 10.53 -15.30 17.92
C SER A 155 9.17 -15.00 18.53
N SER A 156 9.12 -14.21 19.60
CA SER A 156 7.88 -13.90 20.34
C SER A 156 6.97 -12.90 19.65
N VAL A 157 7.47 -12.20 18.63
CA VAL A 157 6.70 -11.21 17.84
C VAL A 157 6.43 -11.80 16.46
N ASN A 158 5.19 -11.83 16.05
CA ASN A 158 4.83 -12.17 14.68
C ASN A 158 5.15 -10.99 13.76
N VAL A 159 5.87 -11.24 12.67
CA VAL A 159 6.18 -10.22 11.67
C VAL A 159 5.58 -10.63 10.35
N PHE A 160 4.74 -9.76 9.79
CA PHE A 160 4.04 -9.95 8.55
C PHE A 160 4.53 -8.95 7.50
N ASN A 161 4.56 -9.40 6.26
CA ASN A 161 4.77 -8.59 5.08
C ASN A 161 3.52 -8.62 4.22
N MET A 162 3.06 -7.46 3.77
CA MET A 162 2.00 -7.34 2.77
C MET A 162 2.36 -6.22 1.79
N VAL A 163 2.93 -6.58 0.65
CA VAL A 163 3.14 -5.63 -0.44
C VAL A 163 1.94 -5.69 -1.37
N VAL A 164 1.33 -4.52 -1.60
CA VAL A 164 0.14 -4.39 -2.45
C VAL A 164 0.49 -3.72 -3.77
N PRO A 165 -0.13 -4.15 -4.88
CA PRO A 165 0.07 -3.50 -6.17
C PRO A 165 -0.66 -2.15 -6.24
N THR A 166 -0.38 -1.37 -7.28
CA THR A 166 -1.17 -0.19 -7.64
C THR A 166 -2.14 -0.52 -8.77
N ALA A 167 -3.02 0.41 -9.13
CA ALA A 167 -4.04 0.22 -10.18
C ALA A 167 -3.49 -0.34 -11.49
N GLY A 168 -2.25 0.00 -11.85
CA GLY A 168 -1.58 -0.48 -13.06
C GLY A 168 -1.39 -2.00 -13.13
N ALA A 169 -1.51 -2.72 -12.01
CA ALA A 169 -1.44 -4.18 -12.01
C ALA A 169 -2.66 -4.83 -12.66
N TYR A 170 -3.83 -4.23 -12.51
CA TYR A 170 -5.12 -4.81 -12.89
C TYR A 170 -5.84 -4.05 -14.01
N TYR A 171 -5.75 -2.72 -14.00
CA TYR A 171 -6.54 -1.86 -14.89
C TYR A 171 -5.74 -1.29 -16.06
N LEU A 172 -4.48 -1.73 -16.24
CA LEU A 172 -3.71 -1.31 -17.40
C LEU A 172 -4.31 -1.88 -18.68
N PRO A 173 -4.74 -1.05 -19.65
CA PRO A 173 -5.34 -1.53 -20.87
C PRO A 173 -4.37 -2.34 -21.74
N GLU A 174 -4.92 -3.18 -22.59
CA GLU A 174 -4.16 -3.94 -23.59
C GLU A 174 -3.32 -3.02 -24.47
N GLY A 175 -2.08 -3.41 -24.74
CA GLY A 175 -1.12 -2.65 -25.56
C GLY A 175 -0.21 -1.70 -24.78
N TYR A 176 -0.45 -1.51 -23.47
CA TYR A 176 0.41 -0.68 -22.62
C TYR A 176 1.35 -1.49 -21.73
N GLU A 177 1.31 -2.82 -21.77
CA GLU A 177 2.09 -3.73 -20.90
C GLU A 177 3.60 -3.49 -21.00
N LYS A 178 4.10 -3.11 -22.16
CA LYS A 178 5.52 -2.82 -22.37
C LYS A 178 6.05 -1.64 -21.55
N TYR A 179 5.17 -0.83 -20.99
CA TYR A 179 5.53 0.33 -20.16
C TYR A 179 5.34 0.08 -18.66
N ASN A 180 4.86 -1.11 -18.28
CA ASN A 180 4.52 -1.44 -16.91
C ASN A 180 5.09 -2.82 -16.56
N ALA A 181 6.04 -2.86 -15.66
CA ALA A 181 6.61 -4.12 -15.18
C ALA A 181 5.57 -4.89 -14.33
N SER A 182 5.78 -6.19 -14.19
CA SER A 182 4.89 -7.04 -13.40
C SER A 182 5.01 -6.72 -11.90
N HIS A 183 3.94 -6.23 -11.30
CA HIS A 183 3.82 -6.07 -9.85
C HIS A 183 3.88 -7.43 -9.15
N ARG A 184 3.22 -8.45 -9.73
CA ARG A 184 3.21 -9.83 -9.19
C ARG A 184 4.63 -10.40 -9.09
N ASP A 185 5.48 -10.18 -10.11
CA ASP A 185 6.85 -10.70 -10.10
C ASP A 185 7.69 -10.05 -9.01
N SER A 186 7.55 -8.75 -8.81
CA SER A 186 8.22 -8.03 -7.72
C SER A 186 7.76 -8.50 -6.34
N ILE A 187 6.46 -8.68 -6.15
CA ILE A 187 5.88 -9.20 -4.89
C ILE A 187 6.36 -10.61 -4.62
N ASN A 188 6.33 -11.49 -5.63
CA ASN A 188 6.84 -12.87 -5.50
C ASN A 188 8.35 -12.88 -5.22
N SER A 189 9.11 -11.99 -5.85
CA SER A 189 10.55 -11.86 -5.61
C SER A 189 10.86 -11.48 -4.17
N ILE A 190 10.09 -10.56 -3.59
CA ILE A 190 10.18 -10.18 -2.17
C ILE A 190 9.82 -11.38 -1.30
N ALA A 191 8.65 -11.98 -1.50
CA ALA A 191 8.14 -13.08 -0.70
C ALA A 191 9.12 -14.26 -0.63
N ASN A 192 9.76 -14.59 -1.76
CA ASN A 192 10.77 -15.67 -1.85
C ASN A 192 12.07 -15.38 -1.10
N LYS A 193 12.35 -14.13 -0.71
CA LYS A 193 13.54 -13.73 0.04
C LYS A 193 13.30 -13.58 1.54
N LEU A 194 12.03 -13.66 1.99
CA LEU A 194 11.69 -13.52 3.40
C LEU A 194 12.13 -14.73 4.22
N VAL A 195 12.65 -14.47 5.42
CA VAL A 195 13.08 -15.50 6.38
C VAL A 195 12.37 -15.25 7.71
N ASN A 196 11.55 -16.21 8.15
CA ASN A 196 10.76 -16.12 9.39
C ASN A 196 9.80 -14.90 9.43
N VAL A 197 9.51 -14.28 8.30
CA VAL A 197 8.51 -13.25 8.09
C VAL A 197 7.34 -13.88 7.35
N ILE A 198 6.14 -13.68 7.84
CA ILE A 198 4.91 -14.28 7.27
C ILE A 198 4.47 -13.39 6.11
N ASN A 199 4.40 -13.96 4.91
CA ASN A 199 3.94 -13.21 3.75
C ASN A 199 2.42 -13.31 3.59
N VAL A 200 1.76 -12.17 3.45
CA VAL A 200 0.34 -12.03 3.10
C VAL A 200 0.26 -11.70 1.61
N ASP A 201 -0.48 -12.47 0.84
CA ASP A 201 -0.66 -12.22 -0.59
C ASP A 201 -1.73 -11.16 -0.86
N GLY A 202 -1.38 -9.90 -0.62
CA GLY A 202 -2.25 -8.75 -0.89
C GLY A 202 -2.62 -8.60 -2.37
N TYR A 203 -1.76 -9.09 -3.28
CA TYR A 203 -2.08 -9.08 -4.70
C TYR A 203 -3.27 -10.00 -5.01
N ALA A 204 -3.24 -11.25 -4.56
CA ALA A 204 -4.36 -12.17 -4.81
C ALA A 204 -5.66 -11.72 -4.13
N ALA A 205 -5.55 -11.13 -2.93
CA ALA A 205 -6.70 -10.57 -2.23
C ALA A 205 -7.42 -9.48 -3.03
N LEU A 206 -6.67 -8.62 -3.70
CA LEU A 206 -7.23 -7.55 -4.55
C LEU A 206 -7.67 -8.07 -5.93
N GLU A 207 -6.91 -9.00 -6.53
CA GLU A 207 -7.22 -9.58 -7.85
C GLU A 207 -8.60 -10.23 -7.89
N ALA A 208 -9.03 -10.84 -6.79
CA ALA A 208 -10.35 -11.46 -6.65
C ALA A 208 -11.52 -10.47 -6.72
N HIS A 209 -11.24 -9.15 -6.59
CA HIS A 209 -12.23 -8.08 -6.50
C HIS A 209 -12.06 -6.98 -7.55
N THR A 210 -11.33 -7.26 -8.63
CA THR A 210 -11.08 -6.28 -9.71
C THR A 210 -12.31 -5.90 -10.51
N ASN A 211 -13.42 -6.59 -10.33
CA ASN A 211 -14.74 -6.23 -10.87
C ASN A 211 -15.49 -5.22 -10.00
N GLU A 212 -14.93 -4.84 -8.85
CA GLU A 212 -15.44 -3.82 -7.95
C GLU A 212 -14.58 -2.55 -8.03
N TYR A 213 -15.09 -1.43 -7.50
CA TYR A 213 -14.36 -0.16 -7.52
C TYR A 213 -13.36 -0.12 -6.36
N ILE A 214 -12.23 -0.81 -6.53
CA ILE A 214 -11.18 -0.97 -5.49
C ILE A 214 -9.98 -0.04 -5.65
N TYR A 215 -9.93 0.75 -6.72
CA TYR A 215 -8.92 1.79 -6.94
C TYR A 215 -9.57 3.08 -7.41
N THR A 216 -9.08 4.21 -6.91
CA THR A 216 -9.44 5.54 -7.41
C THR A 216 -8.89 5.75 -8.82
N ARG A 217 -9.60 6.52 -9.63
CA ARG A 217 -9.18 6.88 -11.00
C ARG A 217 -8.35 8.14 -11.03
N THR A 218 -8.64 9.07 -10.12
CA THR A 218 -8.03 10.41 -10.07
C THR A 218 -6.92 10.53 -9.02
N ASP A 219 -6.71 9.49 -8.21
CA ASP A 219 -5.65 9.42 -7.21
C ASP A 219 -4.78 8.17 -7.42
N HIS A 220 -3.56 8.17 -6.87
CA HIS A 220 -2.64 7.05 -6.99
C HIS A 220 -2.89 5.94 -5.96
N HIS A 221 -3.81 6.12 -5.04
CA HIS A 221 -4.16 5.13 -4.03
C HIS A 221 -5.31 4.22 -4.46
N TRP A 222 -5.53 3.20 -3.69
CA TRP A 222 -6.75 2.40 -3.74
C TRP A 222 -7.96 3.14 -3.15
N GLU A 223 -9.15 2.66 -3.45
CA GLU A 223 -10.34 2.94 -2.67
C GLU A 223 -10.26 2.21 -1.32
N PRO A 224 -10.91 2.71 -0.26
CA PRO A 224 -10.97 2.00 1.03
C PRO A 224 -11.59 0.60 0.94
N LEU A 225 -12.37 0.32 -0.08
CA LEU A 225 -12.87 -1.04 -0.37
C LEU A 225 -11.71 -1.99 -0.70
N GLY A 226 -10.74 -1.56 -1.50
CA GLY A 226 -9.52 -2.33 -1.76
C GLY A 226 -8.71 -2.56 -0.49
N ALA A 227 -8.55 -1.51 0.33
CA ALA A 227 -7.86 -1.61 1.62
C ALA A 227 -8.56 -2.60 2.58
N TYR A 228 -9.91 -2.70 2.54
CA TYR A 228 -10.66 -3.71 3.30
C TYR A 228 -10.28 -5.12 2.90
N TYR A 229 -10.19 -5.44 1.61
CA TYR A 229 -9.85 -6.80 1.17
C TYR A 229 -8.42 -7.16 1.54
N ALA A 230 -7.48 -6.23 1.45
CA ALA A 230 -6.10 -6.43 1.91
C ALA A 230 -6.04 -6.63 3.43
N ALA A 231 -6.72 -5.79 4.20
CA ALA A 231 -6.80 -5.91 5.66
C ALA A 231 -7.46 -7.23 6.10
N LYS A 232 -8.50 -7.69 5.39
CA LYS A 232 -9.14 -8.99 5.63
C LYS A 232 -8.15 -10.14 5.43
N ALA A 233 -7.41 -10.14 4.35
CA ALA A 233 -6.38 -11.17 4.09
C ALA A 233 -5.29 -11.18 5.18
N PHE A 234 -4.87 -10.00 5.67
CA PHE A 234 -3.94 -9.93 6.79
C PHE A 234 -4.57 -10.49 8.09
N CYS A 235 -5.79 -10.10 8.44
CA CYS A 235 -6.47 -10.57 9.66
C CYS A 235 -6.64 -12.09 9.66
N GLU A 236 -7.00 -12.69 8.51
CA GLU A 236 -7.10 -14.13 8.33
C GLU A 236 -5.74 -14.82 8.55
N MET A 237 -4.66 -14.27 7.96
CA MET A 237 -3.31 -14.80 8.15
C MET A 237 -2.81 -14.64 9.59
N ALA A 238 -3.14 -13.54 10.25
CA ALA A 238 -2.81 -13.25 11.65
C ALA A 238 -3.70 -14.01 12.65
N GLN A 239 -4.75 -14.69 12.16
CA GLN A 239 -5.73 -15.43 12.96
C GLN A 239 -6.41 -14.53 14.00
N VAL A 240 -6.78 -13.33 13.60
CA VAL A 240 -7.56 -12.38 14.39
C VAL A 240 -8.95 -12.20 13.77
N PRO A 241 -9.98 -11.83 14.57
CA PRO A 241 -11.31 -11.55 14.03
C PRO A 241 -11.27 -10.45 12.97
N VAL A 242 -12.09 -10.58 11.94
CA VAL A 242 -12.38 -9.53 10.97
C VAL A 242 -13.89 -9.39 10.85
N LYS A 243 -14.39 -8.16 10.81
CA LYS A 243 -15.81 -7.91 10.61
C LYS A 243 -16.16 -7.81 9.13
N GLU A 244 -17.38 -8.24 8.79
CA GLU A 244 -17.91 -8.05 7.45
C GLU A 244 -18.14 -6.56 7.16
N LEU A 245 -17.86 -6.14 5.92
CA LEU A 245 -17.94 -4.73 5.50
C LEU A 245 -19.32 -4.11 5.79
N SER A 246 -20.40 -4.89 5.69
CA SER A 246 -21.76 -4.45 5.98
C SER A 246 -22.00 -3.99 7.43
N THR A 247 -21.07 -4.27 8.34
CA THR A 247 -21.16 -3.84 9.76
C THR A 247 -20.54 -2.46 9.99
N TYR A 248 -19.84 -1.92 9.00
CA TYR A 248 -19.28 -0.58 9.03
C TYR A 248 -20.29 0.44 8.53
N LYS A 249 -20.24 1.66 9.05
CA LYS A 249 -20.99 2.78 8.49
C LYS A 249 -20.21 3.35 7.30
N ALA A 250 -20.79 3.26 6.11
CA ALA A 250 -20.22 3.89 4.92
C ALA A 250 -20.54 5.40 4.88
N GLU A 251 -19.55 6.21 4.57
CA GLU A 251 -19.64 7.65 4.31
C GLU A 251 -18.97 7.96 2.98
N THR A 252 -19.46 8.96 2.26
CA THR A 252 -18.97 9.33 0.93
C THR A 252 -18.53 10.78 0.86
N ILE A 253 -17.48 11.03 0.07
CA ILE A 253 -17.03 12.37 -0.32
C ILE A 253 -17.12 12.45 -1.84
N GLU A 254 -18.04 13.25 -2.33
CA GLU A 254 -18.26 13.44 -3.76
C GLU A 254 -17.26 14.45 -4.36
N GLY A 255 -16.91 14.23 -5.63
CA GLY A 255 -16.09 15.18 -6.39
C GLY A 255 -14.60 15.11 -6.03
N PHE A 256 -14.10 13.95 -5.65
CA PHE A 256 -12.68 13.73 -5.36
C PHE A 256 -11.85 13.80 -6.65
N VAL A 257 -10.94 14.75 -6.71
CA VAL A 257 -9.87 14.83 -7.70
C VAL A 257 -8.55 14.78 -6.95
N GLY A 258 -7.88 13.63 -7.05
CA GLY A 258 -6.69 13.34 -6.28
C GLY A 258 -5.38 13.72 -7.00
N THR A 259 -4.30 13.08 -6.56
CA THR A 259 -2.92 13.42 -6.96
C THR A 259 -2.61 13.14 -8.42
N MET A 260 -3.35 12.25 -9.09
CA MET A 260 -3.14 11.97 -10.51
C MET A 260 -3.37 13.21 -11.38
N TYR A 261 -4.23 14.15 -10.95
CA TYR A 261 -4.36 15.43 -11.65
C TYR A 261 -3.02 16.19 -11.72
N ALA A 262 -2.30 16.27 -10.59
CA ALA A 262 -0.98 16.92 -10.57
C ALA A 262 0.11 16.08 -11.27
N PHE A 263 0.10 14.75 -11.08
CA PHE A 263 1.09 13.83 -11.67
C PHE A 263 1.01 13.79 -13.20
N THR A 264 -0.16 14.06 -13.75
CA THR A 264 -0.42 14.12 -15.20
C THR A 264 -0.35 15.55 -15.75
N GLU A 265 0.42 16.44 -15.10
CA GLU A 265 0.60 17.85 -15.51
C GLU A 265 -0.72 18.61 -15.61
N TYR A 266 -1.61 18.37 -14.64
CA TYR A 266 -2.93 19.02 -14.56
C TYR A 266 -3.83 18.68 -15.75
N ASN A 267 -3.88 17.41 -16.14
CA ASN A 267 -4.70 16.95 -17.24
C ASN A 267 -6.19 17.16 -16.95
N GLU A 268 -6.85 17.97 -17.77
CA GLU A 268 -8.27 18.35 -17.58
C GLU A 268 -9.23 17.15 -17.69
N ARG A 269 -8.87 16.05 -18.38
CA ARG A 269 -9.70 14.84 -18.42
C ARG A 269 -9.84 14.24 -17.03
N ILE A 270 -8.75 14.14 -16.25
CA ILE A 270 -8.76 13.65 -14.86
C ILE A 270 -9.65 14.56 -13.99
N LYS A 271 -9.50 15.88 -14.11
CA LYS A 271 -10.26 16.83 -13.31
C LYS A 271 -11.77 16.81 -13.60
N ASN A 272 -12.14 16.55 -14.86
CA ASN A 272 -13.52 16.62 -15.30
C ASN A 272 -14.31 15.31 -15.09
N ASP A 273 -13.64 14.25 -14.61
CA ASP A 273 -14.24 12.97 -14.23
C ASP A 273 -13.85 12.59 -12.79
N PRO A 274 -14.35 13.32 -11.79
CA PRO A 274 -13.99 13.12 -10.39
C PRO A 274 -14.51 11.78 -9.84
N ASP A 275 -13.85 11.29 -8.80
CA ASP A 275 -14.27 10.10 -8.07
C ASP A 275 -15.32 10.42 -7.00
N THR A 276 -16.07 9.40 -6.61
CA THR A 276 -16.80 9.34 -5.35
C THR A 276 -15.97 8.50 -4.39
N PHE A 277 -15.43 9.10 -3.35
CA PHE A 277 -14.58 8.42 -2.37
C PHE A 277 -15.43 7.90 -1.21
N THR A 278 -15.45 6.58 -1.00
CA THR A 278 -16.25 5.95 0.06
C THR A 278 -15.35 5.38 1.14
N TYR A 279 -15.55 5.80 2.41
CA TYR A 279 -14.80 5.28 3.53
C TYR A 279 -15.73 4.64 4.58
N TYR A 280 -15.15 3.78 5.44
CA TYR A 280 -15.90 2.89 6.32
C TYR A 280 -15.52 3.15 7.77
N ILE A 281 -16.52 3.48 8.59
CA ILE A 281 -16.36 3.81 10.01
C ILE A 281 -16.72 2.57 10.83
N PRO A 282 -15.79 2.05 11.66
CA PRO A 282 -16.06 0.91 12.54
C PRO A 282 -17.07 1.27 13.62
N SER A 283 -17.83 0.26 14.09
CA SER A 283 -18.79 0.42 15.18
C SER A 283 -18.17 0.25 16.58
N THR A 284 -16.95 -0.28 16.65
CA THR A 284 -16.21 -0.48 17.90
C THR A 284 -15.65 0.83 18.41
N ASP A 285 -15.86 1.12 19.69
CA ASP A 285 -15.31 2.30 20.34
C ASP A 285 -13.77 2.24 20.38
N TYR A 286 -13.14 3.37 20.10
CA TYR A 286 -11.69 3.53 20.18
C TYR A 286 -11.32 4.96 20.51
N THR A 287 -10.06 5.16 20.92
CA THR A 287 -9.44 6.48 21.11
C THR A 287 -8.11 6.51 20.38
N ALA A 288 -7.87 7.54 19.59
CA ALA A 288 -6.61 7.76 18.89
C ALA A 288 -5.81 8.88 19.56
N THR A 289 -4.53 8.63 19.81
CA THR A 289 -3.55 9.60 20.30
C THR A 289 -2.41 9.72 19.30
N TYR A 290 -2.09 10.95 18.92
CA TYR A 290 -1.06 11.26 17.94
C TYR A 290 0.25 11.63 18.64
N TYR A 291 1.36 11.18 18.07
CA TYR A 291 2.68 11.37 18.66
C TYR A 291 3.66 12.00 17.65
N THR A 292 4.61 12.73 18.19
CA THR A 292 5.78 13.23 17.47
C THR A 292 6.75 12.09 17.13
N THR A 293 7.79 12.39 16.37
CA THR A 293 8.83 11.41 15.99
C THR A 293 9.56 10.81 17.20
N ASP A 294 9.65 11.52 18.32
CA ASP A 294 10.26 11.09 19.58
C ASP A 294 9.23 10.53 20.59
N PHE A 295 8.08 10.10 20.11
CA PHE A 295 6.99 9.47 20.87
C PHE A 295 6.48 10.33 22.04
N LYS A 296 6.37 11.65 21.83
CA LYS A 296 5.67 12.55 22.72
C LYS A 296 4.33 12.92 22.14
N VAL A 297 3.32 13.12 22.98
CA VAL A 297 1.98 13.52 22.52
C VAL A 297 2.08 14.77 21.65
N ASP A 298 1.51 14.70 20.44
CA ASP A 298 1.41 15.82 19.53
C ASP A 298 0.10 16.55 19.83
N GLU A 299 0.19 17.62 20.62
CA GLU A 299 -0.96 18.41 21.07
C GLU A 299 -1.77 19.03 19.91
N GLN A 300 -1.14 19.20 18.74
CA GLN A 300 -1.81 19.74 17.56
C GLN A 300 -2.87 18.77 17.03
N PHE A 301 -2.60 17.47 17.07
CA PHE A 301 -3.47 16.43 16.53
C PHE A 301 -4.29 15.69 17.59
N THR A 302 -3.86 15.66 18.86
CA THR A 302 -4.53 14.93 19.95
C THR A 302 -5.99 15.40 20.17
N GLN A 303 -6.32 16.62 19.80
CA GLN A 303 -7.69 17.15 19.90
C GLN A 303 -8.71 16.36 19.07
N PHE A 304 -8.29 15.59 18.10
CA PHE A 304 -9.21 14.82 17.24
C PHE A 304 -9.71 13.53 17.92
N HIS A 305 -8.89 12.87 18.74
CA HIS A 305 -9.18 11.58 19.39
C HIS A 305 -9.77 10.51 18.46
N SER A 306 -9.69 10.72 17.15
CA SER A 306 -10.25 9.92 16.08
C SER A 306 -9.21 9.71 14.99
N ILE A 307 -9.31 8.59 14.27
CA ILE A 307 -8.56 8.37 13.04
C ILE A 307 -9.23 9.01 11.82
N PHE A 308 -10.43 9.55 11.97
CA PHE A 308 -11.14 10.25 10.89
C PHE A 308 -11.07 11.75 11.10
N VAL A 309 -10.64 12.46 10.07
CA VAL A 309 -10.50 13.92 10.05
C VAL A 309 -11.25 14.46 8.83
N ASP A 310 -12.16 15.42 9.06
CA ASP A 310 -12.91 16.05 7.98
C ASP A 310 -11.98 16.64 6.92
N GLN A 311 -12.20 16.30 5.68
CA GLN A 311 -11.43 16.76 4.54
C GLN A 311 -12.31 17.36 3.45
N PRO A 312 -11.80 18.37 2.69
CA PRO A 312 -12.44 18.79 1.45
C PRO A 312 -12.32 17.69 0.39
N ALA A 313 -13.15 17.70 -0.64
CA ALA A 313 -13.13 16.72 -1.71
C ALA A 313 -11.74 16.50 -2.32
N SER A 314 -10.94 17.56 -2.51
CA SER A 314 -9.56 17.44 -3.04
C SER A 314 -8.56 16.74 -2.10
N GLY A 315 -8.94 16.47 -0.87
CA GLY A 315 -8.11 15.79 0.13
C GLY A 315 -8.75 14.53 0.68
N ALA A 316 -9.73 13.93 -0.02
CA ALA A 316 -10.57 12.84 0.50
C ALA A 316 -9.74 11.67 1.10
N TYR A 317 -8.65 11.26 0.46
CA TYR A 317 -7.79 10.20 1.00
C TYR A 317 -7.15 10.56 2.36
N SER A 318 -6.94 11.85 2.63
CA SER A 318 -6.43 12.32 3.93
C SER A 318 -7.49 12.31 5.05
N THR A 319 -8.69 11.79 4.80
CA THR A 319 -9.68 11.50 5.85
C THR A 319 -9.10 10.58 6.93
N PHE A 320 -8.21 9.66 6.54
CA PHE A 320 -7.51 8.79 7.47
C PHE A 320 -6.38 9.56 8.17
N MET A 321 -6.54 9.82 9.46
CA MET A 321 -5.56 10.44 10.37
C MET A 321 -5.10 11.86 9.95
N GLY A 322 -5.78 12.50 8.99
CA GLY A 322 -5.35 13.77 8.41
C GLY A 322 -4.15 13.63 7.47
N GLY A 323 -3.87 12.42 6.97
CA GLY A 323 -2.74 12.07 6.12
C GLY A 323 -1.65 11.26 6.82
N ASP A 324 -0.42 11.36 6.33
CA ASP A 324 0.71 10.57 6.83
C ASP A 324 1.20 11.10 8.18
N GLN A 325 0.93 10.35 9.23
CA GLN A 325 1.34 10.66 10.60
C GLN A 325 2.59 9.86 10.99
N LYS A 326 3.37 10.42 11.92
CA LYS A 326 4.60 9.83 12.41
C LYS A 326 4.33 8.56 13.20
N ILE A 327 3.49 8.69 14.25
CA ILE A 327 3.01 7.60 15.09
C ILE A 327 1.60 7.96 15.56
N VAL A 328 0.65 7.03 15.38
CA VAL A 328 -0.69 7.13 15.96
C VAL A 328 -0.94 5.87 16.80
N LYS A 329 -1.25 6.03 18.07
CA LYS A 329 -1.69 4.94 18.95
C LYS A 329 -3.21 4.93 19.00
N ILE A 330 -3.81 3.78 18.75
CA ILE A 330 -5.25 3.55 18.84
C ILE A 330 -5.48 2.53 19.95
N GLU A 331 -6.30 2.88 20.92
CA GLU A 331 -6.76 2.01 21.99
C GLU A 331 -8.21 1.66 21.72
N THR A 332 -8.52 0.36 21.61
CA THR A 332 -9.84 -0.13 21.24
C THR A 332 -10.58 -0.72 22.44
N ALA A 333 -11.88 -0.99 22.28
CA ALA A 333 -12.66 -1.70 23.27
C ALA A 333 -12.32 -3.20 23.39
N ASN A 334 -11.54 -3.77 22.45
CA ASN A 334 -11.12 -5.17 22.50
C ASN A 334 -10.19 -5.43 23.70
N LYS A 335 -10.27 -6.66 24.24
CA LYS A 335 -9.41 -7.09 25.37
C LYS A 335 -8.86 -8.49 25.11
N ASN A 336 -8.28 -8.68 23.92
CA ASN A 336 -7.74 -9.96 23.46
C ASN A 336 -6.22 -10.11 23.67
N GLY A 337 -5.57 -9.08 24.21
CA GLY A 337 -4.13 -9.06 24.45
C GLY A 337 -3.27 -8.94 23.18
N ARG A 338 -3.90 -8.78 21.99
CA ARG A 338 -3.17 -8.63 20.72
C ARG A 338 -2.92 -7.14 20.44
N LYS A 339 -1.66 -6.80 20.20
CA LYS A 339 -1.22 -5.44 19.91
C LYS A 339 -0.49 -5.40 18.58
N LEU A 340 -0.97 -4.59 17.65
CA LEU A 340 -0.46 -4.45 16.30
C LEU A 340 0.41 -3.21 16.17
N CYS A 341 1.59 -3.33 15.57
CA CYS A 341 2.33 -2.20 15.01
C CYS A 341 2.33 -2.29 13.49
N ILE A 342 1.90 -1.23 12.83
CA ILE A 342 1.86 -1.12 11.38
C ILE A 342 2.99 -0.20 10.94
N PHE A 343 3.98 -0.71 10.20
CA PHE A 343 4.96 0.09 9.47
C PHE A 343 4.52 0.21 8.02
N LYS A 344 4.21 1.41 7.56
CA LYS A 344 3.49 1.63 6.31
C LYS A 344 4.03 2.82 5.49
N ASP A 345 3.66 2.86 4.22
CA ASP A 345 3.57 4.08 3.42
C ASP A 345 2.12 4.62 3.44
N SER A 346 1.79 5.58 2.58
CA SER A 346 0.45 6.17 2.54
C SER A 346 -0.68 5.18 2.22
N TYR A 347 -0.39 4.06 1.55
CA TYR A 347 -1.40 3.04 1.27
C TYR A 347 -1.99 2.44 2.55
N GLY A 348 -1.16 2.18 3.56
CA GLY A 348 -1.62 1.64 4.84
C GLY A 348 -2.57 2.54 5.62
N ASN A 349 -2.73 3.83 5.28
CA ASN A 349 -3.66 4.72 5.97
C ASN A 349 -5.11 4.20 5.90
N ALA A 350 -5.53 3.72 4.73
CA ALA A 350 -6.90 3.25 4.49
C ALA A 350 -7.20 1.86 5.10
N GLU A 351 -6.17 1.10 5.50
CA GLU A 351 -6.34 -0.21 6.16
C GLU A 351 -6.70 -0.07 7.65
N VAL A 352 -6.26 1.02 8.29
CA VAL A 352 -6.34 1.20 9.75
C VAL A 352 -7.73 1.00 10.34
N PRO A 353 -8.83 1.52 9.74
CA PRO A 353 -10.18 1.32 10.26
C PRO A 353 -10.57 -0.15 10.43
N PHE A 354 -10.07 -1.03 9.57
CA PHE A 354 -10.43 -2.43 9.53
C PHE A 354 -9.70 -3.29 10.57
N PHE A 355 -8.68 -2.74 11.24
CA PHE A 355 -7.98 -3.41 12.34
C PHE A 355 -8.54 -3.09 13.72
N ILE A 356 -9.42 -2.07 13.84
CA ILE A 356 -9.98 -1.62 15.12
C ILE A 356 -10.80 -2.73 15.82
N ASP A 357 -11.46 -3.57 15.03
CA ASP A 357 -12.24 -4.69 15.56
C ASP A 357 -11.38 -5.92 15.91
N SER A 358 -10.11 -5.93 15.54
CA SER A 358 -9.23 -7.10 15.60
C SER A 358 -8.19 -7.04 16.72
N PHE A 359 -7.76 -5.86 17.15
CA PHE A 359 -6.64 -5.66 18.08
C PHE A 359 -7.04 -4.80 19.27
N GLU A 360 -6.39 -5.03 20.43
CA GLU A 360 -6.57 -4.23 21.64
C GLU A 360 -5.90 -2.86 21.53
N GLU A 361 -4.69 -2.84 20.99
CA GLU A 361 -3.96 -1.61 20.69
C GLU A 361 -3.38 -1.70 19.27
N ILE A 362 -3.36 -0.56 18.58
CA ILE A 362 -2.76 -0.46 17.25
C ILE A 362 -1.83 0.75 17.23
N TYR A 363 -0.60 0.55 16.76
CA TYR A 363 0.39 1.60 16.54
C TYR A 363 0.60 1.76 15.05
N VAL A 364 0.24 2.90 14.49
CA VAL A 364 0.39 3.22 13.07
C VAL A 364 1.61 4.09 12.89
N CYS A 365 2.63 3.60 12.20
CA CYS A 365 3.94 4.23 12.08
C CYS A 365 4.31 4.38 10.60
N ASP A 366 4.54 5.61 10.15
CA ASP A 366 5.01 5.84 8.79
C ASP A 366 6.53 5.66 8.71
N ILE A 367 7.01 4.74 7.87
CA ILE A 367 8.45 4.42 7.75
C ILE A 367 9.31 5.61 7.35
N ARG A 368 8.74 6.65 6.74
CA ARG A 368 9.43 7.86 6.30
C ARG A 368 9.67 8.86 7.43
N TYR A 369 8.84 8.80 8.48
CA TYR A 369 8.80 9.80 9.57
C TYR A 369 9.03 9.22 10.95
N PHE A 370 8.96 7.90 11.13
CA PHE A 370 9.30 7.21 12.36
C PHE A 370 10.80 7.41 12.65
N ASP A 371 11.18 7.78 13.87
CA ASP A 371 12.56 8.14 14.21
C ASP A 371 13.01 7.57 15.56
N LEU A 372 12.61 6.32 15.87
CA LEU A 372 12.98 5.57 17.04
C LEU A 372 13.62 4.23 16.63
N TYR A 373 14.38 3.60 17.56
CA TYR A 373 14.82 2.22 17.33
C TYR A 373 13.63 1.27 17.47
N ALA A 374 13.16 0.75 16.35
CA ALA A 374 11.90 0.01 16.29
C ALA A 374 11.91 -1.27 17.14
N PRO A 375 12.99 -2.08 17.25
CA PRO A 375 12.97 -3.26 18.11
C PRO A 375 12.72 -2.93 19.60
N ASP A 376 13.28 -1.84 20.13
CA ASP A 376 13.00 -1.39 21.49
C ASP A 376 11.58 -0.87 21.62
N PHE A 377 11.08 -0.11 20.63
CA PHE A 377 9.70 0.37 20.59
C PHE A 377 8.69 -0.79 20.65
N ILE A 378 8.92 -1.86 19.88
CA ILE A 378 8.09 -3.08 19.87
C ILE A 378 8.07 -3.72 21.26
N LYS A 379 9.23 -3.88 21.86
CA LYS A 379 9.39 -4.50 23.18
C LYS A 379 8.75 -3.68 24.29
N ASP A 380 9.02 -2.38 24.33
CA ASP A 380 8.60 -1.48 25.42
C ASP A 380 7.08 -1.27 25.44
N ASN A 381 6.42 -1.36 24.26
CA ASN A 381 4.97 -1.29 24.14
C ASN A 381 4.27 -2.66 24.19
N GLY A 382 5.02 -3.76 24.32
CA GLY A 382 4.47 -5.13 24.40
C GLY A 382 3.73 -5.55 23.14
N ILE A 383 4.23 -5.13 21.97
CA ILE A 383 3.61 -5.42 20.67
C ILE A 383 3.78 -6.91 20.36
N THR A 384 2.69 -7.54 19.93
CA THR A 384 2.65 -8.98 19.62
C THR A 384 2.75 -9.26 18.13
N ASP A 385 2.31 -8.30 17.30
CA ASP A 385 2.21 -8.44 15.86
C ASP A 385 2.72 -7.17 15.17
N VAL A 386 3.52 -7.36 14.14
CA VAL A 386 4.04 -6.27 13.31
C VAL A 386 3.65 -6.53 11.86
N LEU A 387 3.01 -5.56 11.22
CA LEU A 387 2.68 -5.58 9.80
C LEU A 387 3.51 -4.53 9.07
N PHE A 388 4.32 -4.97 8.11
CA PHE A 388 4.85 -4.09 7.08
C PHE A 388 3.90 -4.12 5.89
N THR A 389 3.22 -2.99 5.63
CA THR A 389 2.30 -2.84 4.51
C THR A 389 2.64 -1.60 3.68
N MET A 390 2.82 -1.80 2.39
CA MET A 390 3.13 -0.70 1.47
C MET A 390 2.91 -1.10 0.01
N CYS A 391 2.81 -0.11 -0.86
CA CYS A 391 2.69 -0.40 -2.28
C CYS A 391 4.02 -0.89 -2.88
N THR A 392 3.92 -1.52 -4.06
CA THR A 392 5.10 -2.03 -4.79
C THR A 392 6.16 -0.97 -5.06
N PHE A 393 5.75 0.28 -5.40
CA PHE A 393 6.69 1.38 -5.62
C PHE A 393 7.54 1.68 -4.39
N SER A 394 6.94 1.66 -3.20
CA SER A 394 7.67 1.87 -1.94
C SER A 394 8.57 0.69 -1.60
N ALA A 395 8.10 -0.54 -1.78
CA ALA A 395 8.84 -1.75 -1.41
C ALA A 395 10.09 -1.98 -2.27
N VAL A 396 10.08 -1.55 -3.56
CA VAL A 396 11.25 -1.69 -4.44
C VAL A 396 12.04 -0.39 -4.60
N GLY A 397 11.50 0.73 -4.11
CA GLY A 397 12.07 2.07 -4.27
C GLY A 397 12.78 2.60 -3.03
N GLU A 398 13.08 3.89 -3.05
CA GLU A 398 13.82 4.58 -1.98
C GLU A 398 13.10 4.58 -0.62
N ASN A 399 11.77 4.48 -0.59
CA ASN A 399 11.02 4.43 0.66
C ASN A 399 11.41 3.22 1.52
N ALA A 400 11.79 2.09 0.91
CA ALA A 400 12.26 0.90 1.63
C ALA A 400 13.49 1.19 2.51
N GLU A 401 14.35 2.15 2.09
CA GLU A 401 15.52 2.57 2.87
C GLU A 401 15.11 3.20 4.23
N GLY A 402 13.88 3.71 4.34
CA GLY A 402 13.33 4.18 5.61
C GLY A 402 13.33 3.10 6.69
N ILE A 403 13.13 1.83 6.33
CA ILE A 403 13.18 0.70 7.27
C ILE A 403 14.60 0.60 7.86
N LYS A 404 15.61 0.65 7.01
CA LYS A 404 17.02 0.60 7.46
C LYS A 404 17.39 1.83 8.29
N ASN A 405 17.10 3.01 7.76
CA ASN A 405 17.62 4.27 8.29
C ASN A 405 16.85 4.76 9.52
N ASN A 406 15.52 4.59 9.53
CA ASN A 406 14.66 5.15 10.56
C ASN A 406 14.26 4.13 11.64
N LEU A 407 14.17 2.82 11.28
CA LEU A 407 13.73 1.77 12.20
C LEU A 407 14.89 0.97 12.81
N LEU A 408 15.97 0.73 12.05
CA LEU A 408 17.00 -0.24 12.43
C LEU A 408 18.37 0.37 12.78
N SER A 409 18.63 1.61 12.40
CA SER A 409 19.96 2.25 12.53
C SER A 409 20.05 3.27 13.67
N LYS A 410 19.26 3.12 14.73
CA LYS A 410 19.28 4.01 15.92
C LYS A 410 20.08 3.42 17.07
#